data_a902e5ad730fb334a16dd573a8509218
#
_entry.id   a902e5ad730fb334a16dd573a8509218
#
_cell.length_a   1.000
_cell.length_b   1.000
_cell.length_c   1.000
_cell.angle_alpha   90.00
_cell.angle_beta   90.00
_cell.angle_gamma   90.00
#
_symmetry.space_group_name_H-M   'P 1'
#
loop_
_entity.id
_entity.type
_entity.pdbx_description
1 polymer ?
#
loop_
_entity_poly.entity_id
_entity_poly.type
_entity_poly.pdbx_seq_one_letter_code
_entity_poly.pdbx_strand_id
1 'polypeptide(L)'
;MGEINSYTMNFGPQHPAAHGVLRLVLEMDGESVVRADPHIGLLHRATEKLAETKPFNQAIGYMDRLDYMSMMCNEHAYVRAIEQLLDIEAPIRAQYIRTMFDEITRIGNHLLWIGAAGLDLGAMTLFLYAFREREMILDMYEAASGARMHASYYRPGGVYRDLPDQMPQYRESPWTKGKDLKRKNEWREGSLLDFIEAFASDFPSKVDDYETLLTDNRIWKQRNVGIGVVSPERALQLGFTGPMLRGSGVEWDLRRKQQIGRAHV
;
A
#
# COMPACT_ATOMS: atom_id res chain seq x y z
N MET A 1 -0.75 46.25 -19.21
CA MET A 1 -1.17 45.56 -18.00
C MET A 1 -2.21 44.57 -18.48
N GLY A 2 -1.87 43.26 -18.50
CA GLY A 2 -2.85 42.24 -18.85
C GLY A 2 -3.90 42.15 -17.75
N GLU A 3 -5.15 41.99 -18.15
CA GLU A 3 -6.22 41.69 -17.20
C GLU A 3 -5.85 40.38 -16.47
N ILE A 4 -5.80 40.47 -15.14
CA ILE A 4 -5.60 39.27 -14.29
C ILE A 4 -6.88 38.48 -14.39
N ASN A 5 -6.88 37.39 -15.16
CA ASN A 5 -7.96 36.44 -15.29
C ASN A 5 -7.92 35.44 -14.13
N SER A 6 -8.08 35.94 -12.90
CA SER A 6 -8.17 35.05 -11.74
C SER A 6 -9.58 34.44 -11.66
N TYR A 7 -9.61 33.13 -11.48
CA TYR A 7 -10.89 32.40 -11.26
C TYR A 7 -10.67 31.27 -10.23
N THR A 8 -11.75 30.85 -9.61
CA THR A 8 -11.75 29.75 -8.65
C THR A 8 -12.27 28.49 -9.33
N MET A 9 -11.56 27.39 -9.15
CA MET A 9 -11.90 26.07 -9.71
C MET A 9 -11.95 25.02 -8.61
N ASN A 10 -12.96 24.12 -8.66
CA ASN A 10 -12.96 22.91 -7.85
C ASN A 10 -12.29 21.78 -8.62
N PHE A 11 -11.19 21.27 -8.08
CA PHE A 11 -10.54 20.06 -8.54
C PHE A 11 -11.01 18.89 -7.68
N GLY A 12 -11.83 18.02 -8.22
CA GLY A 12 -12.48 16.94 -7.50
C GLY A 12 -13.69 17.38 -6.63
N PRO A 13 -14.37 16.44 -5.96
CA PRO A 13 -14.02 15.01 -5.86
C PRO A 13 -14.28 14.18 -7.14
N GLN A 14 -15.14 14.61 -8.05
CA GLN A 14 -15.38 13.94 -9.32
C GLN A 14 -14.32 14.41 -10.34
N HIS A 15 -13.17 13.76 -10.31
CA HIS A 15 -12.05 13.98 -11.24
C HIS A 15 -11.16 12.72 -11.27
N PRO A 16 -10.62 12.29 -12.41
CA PRO A 16 -9.78 11.08 -12.48
C PRO A 16 -8.59 11.11 -11.53
N ALA A 17 -7.93 12.25 -11.35
CA ALA A 17 -6.78 12.41 -10.46
C ALA A 17 -7.14 12.76 -9.01
N ALA A 18 -8.41 12.81 -8.66
CA ALA A 18 -8.88 13.10 -7.29
C ALA A 18 -9.16 11.83 -6.46
N HIS A 19 -8.98 10.63 -7.04
CA HIS A 19 -9.20 9.33 -6.41
C HIS A 19 -10.58 9.18 -5.72
N GLY A 20 -11.57 9.94 -6.18
CA GLY A 20 -12.95 9.93 -5.67
C GLY A 20 -13.18 10.72 -4.37
N VAL A 21 -12.12 11.19 -3.70
CA VAL A 21 -12.22 11.78 -2.34
C VAL A 21 -11.46 13.09 -2.16
N LEU A 22 -10.57 13.45 -3.06
CA LEU A 22 -9.83 14.71 -2.97
C LEU A 22 -10.69 15.85 -3.51
N ARG A 23 -10.85 16.91 -2.74
CA ARG A 23 -11.35 18.20 -3.20
C ARG A 23 -10.33 19.28 -2.94
N LEU A 24 -9.87 19.93 -4.00
CA LEU A 24 -9.05 21.14 -3.91
C LEU A 24 -9.86 22.32 -4.46
N VAL A 25 -9.90 23.39 -3.71
CA VAL A 25 -10.36 24.69 -4.22
C VAL A 25 -9.11 25.43 -4.68
N LEU A 26 -9.00 25.65 -5.98
CA LEU A 26 -7.85 26.26 -6.61
C LEU A 26 -8.18 27.70 -7.01
N GLU A 27 -7.31 28.63 -6.65
CA GLU A 27 -7.29 29.98 -7.22
C GLU A 27 -6.28 29.98 -8.37
N MET A 28 -6.75 30.32 -9.55
CA MET A 28 -5.99 30.25 -10.79
C MET A 28 -5.72 31.65 -11.36
N ASP A 29 -4.52 31.83 -11.93
CA ASP A 29 -4.22 32.93 -12.84
C ASP A 29 -3.86 32.32 -14.20
N GLY A 30 -4.83 32.35 -15.13
CA GLY A 30 -4.74 31.54 -16.32
C GLY A 30 -4.60 30.05 -16.00
N GLU A 31 -3.50 29.44 -16.44
CA GLU A 31 -3.21 28.01 -16.17
C GLU A 31 -2.33 27.79 -14.92
N SER A 32 -1.93 28.86 -14.24
CA SER A 32 -1.09 28.78 -13.05
C SER A 32 -1.91 28.73 -11.78
N VAL A 33 -1.58 27.79 -10.89
CA VAL A 33 -2.19 27.72 -9.55
C VAL A 33 -1.53 28.75 -8.65
N VAL A 34 -2.30 29.71 -8.16
CA VAL A 34 -1.85 30.73 -7.20
C VAL A 34 -2.02 30.22 -5.76
N ARG A 35 -3.14 29.55 -5.49
CA ARG A 35 -3.44 28.99 -4.19
C ARG A 35 -4.21 27.67 -4.32
N ALA A 36 -3.89 26.72 -3.45
CA ALA A 36 -4.64 25.49 -3.30
C ALA A 36 -5.14 25.36 -1.86
N ASP A 37 -6.43 25.15 -1.70
CA ASP A 37 -7.10 24.95 -0.41
C ASP A 37 -7.71 23.54 -0.37
N PRO A 38 -7.06 22.57 0.35
CA PRO A 38 -7.53 21.19 0.42
C PRO A 38 -8.68 21.06 1.41
N HIS A 39 -9.80 20.54 0.93
CA HIS A 39 -10.95 20.18 1.75
C HIS A 39 -10.91 18.69 2.09
N ILE A 40 -10.55 18.38 3.34
CA ILE A 40 -10.36 17.04 3.86
C ILE A 40 -11.65 16.56 4.53
N GLY A 41 -11.86 15.24 4.54
CA GLY A 41 -12.97 14.61 5.26
C GLY A 41 -13.88 13.73 4.44
N LEU A 42 -13.79 13.73 3.11
CA LEU A 42 -14.63 12.89 2.25
C LEU A 42 -14.38 11.38 2.44
N LEU A 43 -13.24 10.99 3.00
CA LEU A 43 -12.90 9.61 3.36
C LEU A 43 -13.02 9.34 4.87
N HIS A 44 -13.46 10.30 5.65
CA HIS A 44 -13.66 10.11 7.09
C HIS A 44 -14.85 9.18 7.34
N ARG A 45 -14.59 8.03 7.98
CA ARG A 45 -15.59 6.96 8.22
C ARG A 45 -15.84 6.71 9.70
N ALA A 46 -15.40 7.62 10.56
CA ALA A 46 -15.49 7.50 12.02
C ALA A 46 -14.91 6.18 12.57
N THR A 47 -13.82 5.68 11.97
CA THR A 47 -13.22 4.38 12.27
C THR A 47 -12.87 4.23 13.76
N GLU A 48 -12.29 5.25 14.39
CA GLU A 48 -11.96 5.23 15.81
C GLU A 48 -13.23 5.09 16.69
N LYS A 49 -14.26 5.84 16.36
CA LYS A 49 -15.54 5.77 17.09
C LYS A 49 -16.27 4.45 16.91
N LEU A 50 -16.17 3.87 15.73
CA LEU A 50 -16.74 2.53 15.44
C LEU A 50 -15.95 1.45 16.20
N ALA A 51 -14.64 1.56 16.30
CA ALA A 51 -13.80 0.62 17.03
C ALA A 51 -14.17 0.56 18.53
N GLU A 52 -14.54 1.69 19.16
CA GLU A 52 -15.01 1.74 20.55
C GLU A 52 -16.26 0.89 20.80
N THR A 53 -17.08 0.64 19.78
CA THR A 53 -18.34 -0.11 19.88
C THR A 53 -18.15 -1.62 19.74
N LYS A 54 -16.93 -2.09 19.49
CA LYS A 54 -16.62 -3.50 19.24
C LYS A 54 -15.64 -4.04 20.26
N PRO A 55 -15.70 -5.35 20.58
CA PRO A 55 -14.62 -6.03 21.26
C PRO A 55 -13.31 -5.88 20.46
N PHE A 56 -12.18 -5.79 21.17
CA PHE A 56 -10.87 -5.52 20.54
C PHE A 56 -10.50 -6.53 19.45
N ASN A 57 -10.87 -7.81 19.60
CA ASN A 57 -10.61 -8.83 18.58
C ASN A 57 -11.46 -8.67 17.30
N GLN A 58 -12.58 -7.96 17.36
CA GLN A 58 -13.41 -7.64 16.19
C GLN A 58 -13.00 -6.31 15.54
N ALA A 59 -12.33 -5.42 16.29
CA ALA A 59 -11.88 -4.14 15.78
C ALA A 59 -10.73 -4.26 14.76
N ILE A 60 -10.06 -5.42 14.67
CA ILE A 60 -9.01 -5.71 13.68
C ILE A 60 -9.48 -5.42 12.26
N GLY A 61 -10.73 -5.77 11.92
CA GLY A 61 -11.30 -5.50 10.60
C GLY A 61 -11.38 -4.01 10.24
N TYR A 62 -11.39 -3.11 11.22
CA TYR A 62 -11.30 -1.67 10.95
C TYR A 62 -9.86 -1.26 10.64
N MET A 63 -8.87 -1.92 11.23
CA MET A 63 -7.45 -1.61 11.01
C MET A 63 -7.04 -1.83 9.57
N ASP A 64 -7.50 -2.91 8.94
CA ASP A 64 -7.27 -3.19 7.51
C ASP A 64 -7.69 -2.03 6.59
N ARG A 65 -8.65 -1.22 7.02
CA ARG A 65 -9.25 -0.16 6.22
C ARG A 65 -8.71 1.23 6.53
N LEU A 66 -7.68 1.33 7.35
CA LEU A 66 -6.97 2.59 7.63
C LEU A 66 -6.07 2.93 6.43
N ASP A 67 -4.86 2.44 6.41
CA ASP A 67 -4.05 2.38 5.19
C ASP A 67 -4.45 1.10 4.44
N TYR A 68 -5.45 1.19 3.57
CA TYR A 68 -6.01 0.04 2.85
C TYR A 68 -5.10 -0.52 1.75
N MET A 69 -3.86 -0.06 1.69
CA MET A 69 -2.79 -0.62 0.88
C MET A 69 -1.78 -1.42 1.71
N SER A 70 -1.75 -1.19 3.03
CA SER A 70 -0.86 -1.87 3.97
C SER A 70 -1.62 -2.66 5.03
N MET A 71 -2.64 -3.42 4.60
CA MET A 71 -3.62 -4.05 5.48
C MET A 71 -2.97 -4.86 6.60
N MET A 72 -2.12 -5.82 6.29
CA MET A 72 -1.51 -6.68 7.32
C MET A 72 -0.52 -5.92 8.21
N CYS A 73 0.13 -4.88 7.71
CA CYS A 73 0.97 -4.01 8.56
C CYS A 73 0.13 -3.24 9.59
N ASN A 74 -1.08 -2.79 9.21
CA ASN A 74 -2.01 -2.15 10.14
C ASN A 74 -2.50 -3.13 11.20
N GLU A 75 -2.85 -4.35 10.79
CA GLU A 75 -3.22 -5.43 11.72
C GLU A 75 -2.08 -5.71 12.71
N HIS A 76 -0.84 -5.80 12.21
CA HIS A 76 0.32 -6.08 13.03
C HIS A 76 0.56 -5.02 14.09
N ALA A 77 0.48 -3.74 13.72
CA ALA A 77 0.62 -2.64 14.67
C ALA A 77 -0.42 -2.72 15.79
N TYR A 78 -1.69 -2.99 15.43
CA TYR A 78 -2.77 -3.12 16.39
C TYR A 78 -2.62 -4.35 17.30
N VAL A 79 -2.33 -5.50 16.72
CA VAL A 79 -2.17 -6.75 17.47
C VAL A 79 -0.99 -6.67 18.43
N ARG A 80 0.14 -6.10 18.00
CA ARG A 80 1.29 -5.88 18.88
C ARG A 80 1.01 -4.95 20.05
N ALA A 81 0.22 -3.91 19.84
CA ALA A 81 -0.19 -3.04 20.94
C ALA A 81 -0.99 -3.81 21.99
N ILE A 82 -1.90 -4.68 21.55
CA ILE A 82 -2.67 -5.55 22.47
C ILE A 82 -1.77 -6.57 23.17
N GLU A 83 -0.87 -7.22 22.44
CA GLU A 83 0.08 -8.19 22.99
C GLU A 83 0.96 -7.55 24.09
N GLN A 84 1.43 -6.33 23.84
CA GLN A 84 2.18 -5.58 24.82
C GLN A 84 1.37 -5.25 26.08
N LEU A 85 0.10 -4.88 25.91
CA LEU A 85 -0.78 -4.56 27.04
C LEU A 85 -1.13 -5.79 27.89
N LEU A 86 -1.21 -6.97 27.26
CA LEU A 86 -1.61 -8.21 27.89
C LEU A 86 -0.43 -9.12 28.28
N ASP A 87 0.82 -8.69 27.99
CA ASP A 87 2.03 -9.47 28.19
C ASP A 87 1.96 -10.85 27.50
N ILE A 88 1.49 -10.86 26.25
CA ILE A 88 1.36 -12.06 25.42
C ILE A 88 2.49 -12.09 24.39
N GLU A 89 3.19 -13.21 24.30
CA GLU A 89 4.18 -13.47 23.27
C GLU A 89 3.62 -14.39 22.20
N ALA A 90 3.74 -13.96 20.92
CA ALA A 90 3.33 -14.79 19.79
C ALA A 90 4.37 -15.91 19.56
N PRO A 91 3.93 -17.15 19.21
CA PRO A 91 4.84 -18.23 18.85
C PRO A 91 5.78 -17.84 17.72
N ILE A 92 7.01 -18.36 17.74
CA ILE A 92 8.06 -18.01 16.77
C ILE A 92 7.61 -18.20 15.31
N ARG A 93 6.86 -19.27 15.01
CA ARG A 93 6.31 -19.51 13.68
C ARG A 93 5.36 -18.39 13.23
N ALA A 94 4.50 -17.91 14.13
CA ALA A 94 3.60 -16.79 13.83
C ALA A 94 4.36 -15.48 13.60
N GLN A 95 5.47 -15.26 14.32
CA GLN A 95 6.34 -14.09 14.12
C GLN A 95 6.97 -14.12 12.71
N TYR A 96 7.46 -15.26 12.24
CA TYR A 96 7.99 -15.42 10.88
C TYR A 96 6.91 -15.18 9.82
N ILE A 97 5.72 -15.77 10.00
CA ILE A 97 4.58 -15.57 9.08
C ILE A 97 4.22 -14.08 9.00
N ARG A 98 4.11 -13.41 10.14
CA ARG A 98 3.82 -11.97 10.18
C ARG A 98 4.88 -11.15 9.47
N THR A 99 6.16 -11.39 9.75
CA THR A 99 7.27 -10.68 9.12
C THR A 99 7.25 -10.86 7.60
N MET A 100 7.04 -12.08 7.13
CA MET A 100 6.94 -12.39 5.71
C MET A 100 5.78 -11.62 5.05
N PHE A 101 4.59 -11.65 5.64
CA PHE A 101 3.45 -10.94 5.09
C PHE A 101 3.54 -9.42 5.25
N ASP A 102 4.23 -8.90 6.23
CA ASP A 102 4.51 -7.46 6.34
C ASP A 102 5.37 -6.98 5.16
N GLU A 103 6.39 -7.76 4.76
CA GLU A 103 7.22 -7.40 3.61
C GLU A 103 6.49 -7.60 2.28
N ILE A 104 5.68 -8.64 2.14
CA ILE A 104 4.79 -8.82 0.98
C ILE A 104 3.81 -7.64 0.87
N THR A 105 3.23 -7.23 2.00
CA THR A 105 2.36 -6.06 2.08
C THR A 105 3.08 -4.78 1.68
N ARG A 106 4.32 -4.61 2.13
CA ARG A 106 5.16 -3.46 1.76
C ARG A 106 5.40 -3.40 0.26
N ILE A 107 5.72 -4.53 -0.38
CA ILE A 107 5.87 -4.61 -1.83
C ILE A 107 4.55 -4.22 -2.52
N GLY A 108 3.43 -4.77 -2.08
CA GLY A 108 2.10 -4.46 -2.62
C GLY A 108 1.71 -2.99 -2.50
N ASN A 109 2.09 -2.34 -1.40
CA ASN A 109 1.91 -0.89 -1.20
C ASN A 109 2.78 -0.09 -2.17
N HIS A 110 4.06 -0.42 -2.28
CA HIS A 110 4.97 0.28 -3.21
C HIS A 110 4.54 0.13 -4.66
N LEU A 111 4.04 -1.04 -5.06
CA LEU A 111 3.51 -1.27 -6.41
C LEU A 111 2.31 -0.38 -6.71
N LEU A 112 1.38 -0.22 -5.76
CA LEU A 112 0.27 0.70 -5.94
C LEU A 112 0.76 2.14 -6.02
N TRP A 113 1.63 2.54 -5.10
CA TRP A 113 2.13 3.91 -5.05
C TRP A 113 2.82 4.30 -6.36
N ILE A 114 3.77 3.48 -6.83
CA ILE A 114 4.52 3.81 -8.05
C ILE A 114 3.62 3.76 -9.29
N GLY A 115 2.67 2.81 -9.32
CA GLY A 115 1.69 2.71 -10.39
C GLY A 115 0.77 3.93 -10.46
N ALA A 116 0.22 4.36 -9.32
CA ALA A 116 -0.66 5.52 -9.23
C ALA A 116 0.08 6.84 -9.51
N ALA A 117 1.28 7.02 -8.94
CA ALA A 117 2.12 8.19 -9.23
C ALA A 117 2.52 8.24 -10.71
N GLY A 118 2.85 7.09 -11.29
CA GLY A 118 3.13 6.96 -12.72
C GLY A 118 1.93 7.38 -13.57
N LEU A 119 0.74 6.91 -13.23
CA LEU A 119 -0.51 7.26 -13.91
C LEU A 119 -0.78 8.77 -13.85
N ASP A 120 -0.66 9.39 -12.67
CA ASP A 120 -0.88 10.83 -12.46
C ASP A 120 0.10 11.68 -13.28
N LEU A 121 1.31 11.18 -13.50
CA LEU A 121 2.34 11.83 -14.31
C LEU A 121 2.34 11.40 -15.80
N GLY A 122 1.36 10.59 -16.22
CA GLY A 122 1.12 10.20 -17.60
C GLY A 122 1.74 8.87 -18.04
N ALA A 123 2.32 8.08 -17.11
CA ALA A 123 2.89 6.76 -17.40
C ALA A 123 1.90 5.63 -17.12
N MET A 124 0.80 5.57 -17.87
CA MET A 124 -0.29 4.60 -17.66
C MET A 124 0.15 3.13 -17.76
N THR A 125 1.10 2.82 -18.62
CA THR A 125 1.60 1.44 -18.81
C THR A 125 2.18 0.88 -17.52
N LEU A 126 2.89 1.70 -16.76
CA LEU A 126 3.46 1.30 -15.48
C LEU A 126 2.38 0.86 -14.48
N PHE A 127 1.25 1.57 -14.43
CA PHE A 127 0.13 1.19 -13.57
C PHE A 127 -0.34 -0.23 -13.87
N LEU A 128 -0.49 -0.58 -15.16
CA LEU A 128 -0.91 -1.93 -15.55
C LEU A 128 0.12 -3.01 -15.18
N TYR A 129 1.40 -2.71 -15.35
CA TYR A 129 2.49 -3.63 -14.98
C TYR A 129 2.54 -3.84 -13.46
N ALA A 130 2.53 -2.76 -12.68
CA ALA A 130 2.54 -2.85 -11.23
C ALA A 130 1.33 -3.64 -10.68
N PHE A 131 0.16 -3.47 -11.30
CA PHE A 131 -1.04 -4.22 -10.89
C PHE A 131 -0.99 -5.70 -11.27
N ARG A 132 -0.28 -6.09 -12.31
CA ARG A 132 -0.04 -7.50 -12.63
C ARG A 132 0.68 -8.21 -11.49
N GLU A 133 1.76 -7.63 -10.97
CA GLU A 133 2.50 -8.20 -9.84
C GLU A 133 1.68 -8.13 -8.54
N ARG A 134 0.93 -7.05 -8.37
CA ARG A 134 0.04 -6.89 -7.21
C ARG A 134 -1.08 -7.94 -7.17
N GLU A 135 -1.59 -8.39 -8.30
CA GLU A 135 -2.55 -9.50 -8.37
C GLU A 135 -1.99 -10.79 -7.76
N MET A 136 -0.71 -11.10 -7.97
CA MET A 136 -0.06 -12.26 -7.35
C MET A 136 -0.01 -12.12 -5.81
N ILE A 137 0.24 -10.92 -5.30
CA ILE A 137 0.21 -10.64 -3.86
C ILE A 137 -1.21 -10.83 -3.28
N LEU A 138 -2.23 -10.39 -4.00
CA LEU A 138 -3.61 -10.61 -3.57
C LEU A 138 -3.99 -12.10 -3.56
N ASP A 139 -3.41 -12.91 -4.44
CA ASP A 139 -3.56 -14.36 -4.42
C ASP A 139 -2.89 -15.00 -3.19
N MET A 140 -1.73 -14.49 -2.76
CA MET A 140 -1.10 -14.92 -1.51
C MET A 140 -1.98 -14.58 -0.29
N TYR A 141 -2.57 -13.39 -0.28
CA TYR A 141 -3.50 -12.98 0.78
C TYR A 141 -4.72 -13.90 0.85
N GLU A 142 -5.33 -14.19 -0.30
CA GLU A 142 -6.47 -15.08 -0.38
C GLU A 142 -6.11 -16.50 0.07
N ALA A 143 -4.95 -17.01 -0.30
CA ALA A 143 -4.48 -18.31 0.13
C ALA A 143 -4.30 -18.40 1.66
N ALA A 144 -3.71 -17.38 2.28
CA ALA A 144 -3.48 -17.34 3.71
C ALA A 144 -4.75 -17.04 4.53
N SER A 145 -5.53 -16.05 4.11
CA SER A 145 -6.63 -15.51 4.92
C SER A 145 -8.03 -15.86 4.41
N GLY A 146 -8.17 -16.15 3.12
CA GLY A 146 -9.46 -16.29 2.44
C GLY A 146 -9.98 -14.98 1.83
N ALA A 147 -9.27 -13.87 2.04
CA ALA A 147 -9.65 -12.56 1.52
C ALA A 147 -8.50 -11.95 0.70
N ARG A 148 -8.84 -11.38 -0.46
CA ARG A 148 -7.85 -10.79 -1.38
C ARG A 148 -7.22 -9.50 -0.86
N MET A 149 -7.90 -8.74 -0.05
CA MET A 149 -7.42 -7.44 0.45
C MET A 149 -7.48 -7.36 1.98
N HIS A 150 -8.66 -7.13 2.54
CA HIS A 150 -8.88 -6.95 3.96
C HIS A 150 -8.90 -8.31 4.66
N ALA A 151 -7.72 -8.77 5.07
CA ALA A 151 -7.48 -10.15 5.45
C ALA A 151 -7.97 -10.48 6.85
N SER A 152 -7.86 -9.54 7.79
CA SER A 152 -8.09 -9.79 9.22
C SER A 152 -7.38 -11.09 9.67
N TYR A 153 -6.13 -11.25 9.29
CA TYR A 153 -5.39 -12.49 9.41
C TYR A 153 -4.64 -12.61 10.74
N TYR A 154 -4.08 -11.49 11.22
CA TYR A 154 -3.35 -11.47 12.49
C TYR A 154 -4.32 -11.48 13.67
N ARG A 155 -3.88 -12.12 14.76
CA ARG A 155 -4.63 -12.21 16.00
C ARG A 155 -3.69 -11.99 17.19
N PRO A 156 -4.13 -11.38 18.28
CA PRO A 156 -3.35 -11.38 19.50
C PRO A 156 -2.92 -12.82 19.87
N GLY A 157 -1.60 -13.02 20.00
CA GLY A 157 -1.01 -14.33 20.24
C GLY A 157 -0.68 -15.15 18.99
N GLY A 158 -0.85 -14.61 17.76
CA GLY A 158 -0.46 -15.33 16.55
C GLY A 158 -1.16 -14.88 15.27
N VAL A 159 -1.58 -15.85 14.47
CA VAL A 159 -2.32 -15.69 13.21
C VAL A 159 -3.59 -16.53 13.24
N TYR A 160 -4.56 -16.18 12.38
CA TYR A 160 -5.86 -16.88 12.34
C TYR A 160 -5.74 -18.36 12.02
N ARG A 161 -4.87 -18.74 11.10
CA ARG A 161 -4.57 -20.11 10.71
C ARG A 161 -3.16 -20.21 10.15
N ASP A 162 -2.62 -21.43 10.10
CA ASP A 162 -1.32 -21.70 9.50
C ASP A 162 -1.37 -21.54 7.96
N LEU A 163 -0.21 -21.48 7.33
CA LEU A 163 -0.07 -21.41 5.89
C LEU A 163 -0.60 -22.70 5.23
N PRO A 164 -1.30 -22.61 4.11
CA PRO A 164 -1.76 -23.80 3.39
C PRO A 164 -0.60 -24.53 2.72
N ASP A 165 -0.61 -25.86 2.83
CA ASP A 165 0.36 -26.75 2.17
C ASP A 165 0.16 -26.82 0.64
N GLN A 166 -0.98 -26.34 0.14
CA GLN A 166 -1.32 -26.28 -1.26
C GLN A 166 -1.96 -24.96 -1.59
N MET A 167 -1.49 -24.31 -2.65
CA MET A 167 -2.13 -23.10 -3.17
C MET A 167 -3.55 -23.40 -3.65
N PRO A 168 -4.56 -22.59 -3.25
CA PRO A 168 -5.92 -22.75 -3.76
C PRO A 168 -5.96 -22.58 -5.28
N GLN A 169 -6.50 -23.58 -5.97
CA GLN A 169 -6.66 -23.56 -7.42
C GLN A 169 -7.92 -22.83 -7.84
N TYR A 170 -7.86 -22.09 -8.93
CA TYR A 170 -9.06 -21.54 -9.56
C TYR A 170 -9.96 -22.67 -10.08
N ARG A 171 -11.21 -22.65 -9.69
CA ARG A 171 -12.22 -23.63 -10.10
C ARG A 171 -13.17 -23.01 -11.11
N GLU A 172 -13.76 -23.86 -11.95
CA GLU A 172 -14.80 -23.41 -12.86
C GLU A 172 -16.03 -22.95 -12.08
N SER A 173 -16.52 -21.80 -12.45
CA SER A 173 -17.70 -21.14 -11.88
C SER A 173 -18.39 -20.34 -12.98
N PRO A 174 -19.64 -19.85 -12.77
CA PRO A 174 -20.26 -18.97 -13.74
C PRO A 174 -19.43 -17.75 -14.11
N TRP A 175 -18.58 -17.27 -13.19
CA TRP A 175 -17.72 -16.09 -13.36
C TRP A 175 -16.38 -16.39 -14.04
N THR A 176 -15.95 -17.66 -14.03
CA THR A 176 -14.71 -18.12 -14.65
C THR A 176 -14.94 -18.89 -15.93
N LYS A 177 -16.18 -19.09 -16.33
CA LYS A 177 -16.56 -19.80 -17.57
C LYS A 177 -15.92 -19.15 -18.79
N GLY A 178 -15.23 -19.97 -19.59
CA GLY A 178 -14.54 -19.50 -20.79
C GLY A 178 -13.18 -18.83 -20.54
N LYS A 179 -12.69 -18.73 -19.26
CA LYS A 179 -11.35 -18.29 -18.93
C LYS A 179 -10.39 -19.48 -18.97
N ASP A 180 -9.16 -19.23 -19.37
CA ASP A 180 -8.11 -20.24 -19.34
C ASP A 180 -7.63 -20.48 -17.89
N LEU A 181 -8.34 -21.36 -17.20
CA LEU A 181 -8.02 -21.73 -15.81
C LEU A 181 -6.73 -22.53 -15.70
N LYS A 182 -6.36 -23.30 -16.72
CA LYS A 182 -5.12 -24.05 -16.72
C LYS A 182 -3.93 -23.10 -16.63
N ARG A 183 -3.87 -22.12 -17.52
CA ARG A 183 -2.83 -21.09 -17.52
C ARG A 183 -2.80 -20.29 -16.23
N LYS A 184 -3.97 -19.98 -15.65
CA LYS A 184 -4.06 -19.28 -14.36
C LYS A 184 -3.56 -20.10 -13.18
N ASN A 185 -3.68 -21.44 -13.26
CA ASN A 185 -3.25 -22.33 -12.21
C ASN A 185 -1.78 -22.79 -12.35
N GLU A 186 -1.13 -22.53 -13.48
CA GLU A 186 0.29 -22.88 -13.69
C GLU A 186 1.19 -22.31 -12.58
N TRP A 187 0.91 -21.09 -12.10
CA TRP A 187 1.64 -20.43 -11.03
C TRP A 187 1.19 -20.83 -9.62
N ARG A 188 0.19 -21.70 -9.50
CA ARG A 188 -0.41 -22.13 -8.23
C ARG A 188 -0.11 -23.59 -7.89
N GLU A 189 0.97 -24.13 -8.44
CA GLU A 189 1.45 -25.46 -8.09
C GLU A 189 2.26 -25.39 -6.79
N GLY A 190 2.12 -26.43 -5.95
CA GLY A 190 2.84 -26.50 -4.69
C GLY A 190 2.19 -25.73 -3.52
N SER A 191 2.98 -25.45 -2.50
CA SER A 191 2.55 -24.73 -1.30
C SER A 191 2.51 -23.21 -1.52
N LEU A 192 1.93 -22.50 -0.57
CA LEU A 192 1.99 -21.04 -0.57
C LEU A 192 3.44 -20.53 -0.46
N LEU A 193 4.31 -21.23 0.24
CA LEU A 193 5.72 -20.85 0.34
C LEU A 193 6.45 -21.00 -1.00
N ASP A 194 6.18 -22.06 -1.77
CA ASP A 194 6.73 -22.24 -3.11
C ASP A 194 6.28 -21.10 -4.05
N PHE A 195 5.02 -20.68 -3.93
CA PHE A 195 4.49 -19.56 -4.71
C PHE A 195 5.17 -18.23 -4.34
N ILE A 196 5.38 -17.98 -3.03
CA ILE A 196 6.06 -16.78 -2.54
C ILE A 196 7.53 -16.78 -2.99
N GLU A 197 8.22 -17.92 -2.92
CA GLU A 197 9.62 -18.05 -3.37
C GLU A 197 9.77 -17.80 -4.87
N ALA A 198 8.88 -18.36 -5.67
CA ALA A 198 8.85 -18.10 -7.11
C ALA A 198 8.62 -16.61 -7.43
N PHE A 199 7.67 -15.97 -6.75
CA PHE A 199 7.43 -14.54 -6.88
C PHE A 199 8.65 -13.73 -6.48
N ALA A 200 9.24 -14.00 -5.32
CA ALA A 200 10.39 -13.25 -4.80
C ALA A 200 11.62 -13.38 -5.72
N SER A 201 11.79 -14.54 -6.35
CA SER A 201 12.90 -14.80 -7.30
C SER A 201 12.73 -14.06 -8.62
N ASP A 202 11.49 -13.90 -9.12
CA ASP A 202 11.19 -13.20 -10.38
C ASP A 202 11.09 -11.66 -10.19
N PHE A 203 10.66 -11.20 -9.01
CA PHE A 203 10.33 -9.81 -8.75
C PHE A 203 11.45 -8.79 -9.03
N PRO A 204 12.75 -9.07 -8.74
CA PRO A 204 13.83 -8.15 -9.08
C PRO A 204 13.86 -7.76 -10.57
N SER A 205 13.59 -8.72 -11.47
CA SER A 205 13.51 -8.45 -12.93
C SER A 205 12.39 -7.46 -13.28
N LYS A 206 11.29 -7.45 -12.51
CA LYS A 206 10.19 -6.51 -12.70
C LYS A 206 10.53 -5.11 -12.22
N VAL A 207 11.35 -5.02 -11.16
CA VAL A 207 11.89 -3.72 -10.69
C VAL A 207 12.80 -3.10 -11.76
N ASP A 208 13.65 -3.90 -12.40
CA ASP A 208 14.51 -3.45 -13.52
C ASP A 208 13.66 -2.91 -14.68
N ASP A 209 12.55 -3.58 -15.01
CA ASP A 209 11.59 -3.08 -16.00
C ASP A 209 11.00 -1.71 -15.61
N TYR A 210 10.64 -1.52 -14.34
CA TYR A 210 10.10 -0.25 -13.84
C TYR A 210 11.17 0.86 -13.85
N GLU A 211 12.39 0.56 -13.49
CA GLU A 211 13.50 1.49 -13.58
C GLU A 211 13.74 1.95 -15.02
N THR A 212 13.75 1.02 -15.95
CA THR A 212 13.89 1.31 -17.38
C THR A 212 12.78 2.24 -17.89
N LEU A 213 11.54 2.02 -17.43
CA LEU A 213 10.39 2.83 -17.84
C LEU A 213 10.40 4.25 -17.25
N LEU A 214 10.90 4.41 -16.01
CA LEU A 214 10.77 5.64 -15.24
C LEU A 214 12.10 6.38 -15.04
N THR A 215 13.11 5.71 -14.46
CA THR A 215 14.28 6.37 -13.89
C THR A 215 15.05 7.18 -14.94
N ASP A 216 15.17 6.65 -16.17
CA ASP A 216 15.84 7.34 -17.27
C ASP A 216 14.89 8.08 -18.22
N ASN A 217 13.60 8.04 -17.97
CA ASN A 217 12.61 8.72 -18.79
C ASN A 217 12.71 10.24 -18.61
N ARG A 218 12.96 10.93 -19.73
CA ARG A 218 13.12 12.40 -19.75
C ARG A 218 11.89 13.13 -19.23
N ILE A 219 10.70 12.68 -19.61
CA ILE A 219 9.43 13.31 -19.19
C ILE A 219 9.24 13.15 -17.68
N TRP A 220 9.51 11.94 -17.17
CA TRP A 220 9.45 11.65 -15.75
C TRP A 220 10.40 12.54 -14.95
N LYS A 221 11.66 12.63 -15.38
CA LYS A 221 12.65 13.49 -14.74
C LYS A 221 12.22 14.96 -14.73
N GLN A 222 11.73 15.48 -15.85
CA GLN A 222 11.29 16.88 -15.95
C GLN A 222 10.07 17.21 -15.09
N ARG A 223 9.22 16.23 -14.81
CA ARG A 223 8.03 16.41 -13.97
C ARG A 223 8.28 16.22 -12.47
N ASN A 224 9.45 15.73 -12.08
CA ASN A 224 9.76 15.42 -10.69
C ASN A 224 10.96 16.18 -10.13
N VAL A 225 12.03 16.29 -10.91
CA VAL A 225 13.30 16.87 -10.40
C VAL A 225 13.12 18.35 -10.05
N GLY A 226 13.38 18.68 -8.80
CA GLY A 226 13.26 20.04 -8.29
C GLY A 226 11.83 20.51 -8.01
N ILE A 227 10.83 19.64 -8.15
CA ILE A 227 9.43 19.95 -7.88
C ILE A 227 9.05 19.50 -6.45
N GLY A 228 8.40 20.38 -5.69
CA GLY A 228 7.91 20.07 -4.34
C GLY A 228 9.02 19.77 -3.32
N VAL A 229 10.17 20.38 -3.47
CA VAL A 229 11.32 20.19 -2.56
C VAL A 229 10.99 20.74 -1.17
N VAL A 230 11.13 19.88 -0.17
CA VAL A 230 10.99 20.25 1.26
C VAL A 230 12.35 20.07 1.93
N SER A 231 12.89 21.15 2.52
CA SER A 231 14.19 21.07 3.20
C SER A 231 14.11 20.18 4.44
N PRO A 232 15.25 19.62 4.92
CA PRO A 232 15.32 18.82 6.15
C PRO A 232 14.70 19.53 7.35
N GLU A 233 15.01 20.82 7.55
CA GLU A 233 14.50 21.62 8.66
C GLU A 233 12.98 21.78 8.57
N ARG A 234 12.47 22.05 7.36
CA ARG A 234 11.03 22.19 7.14
C ARG A 234 10.28 20.88 7.32
N ALA A 235 10.88 19.77 6.87
CA ALA A 235 10.33 18.44 7.06
C ALA A 235 10.19 18.08 8.53
N LEU A 236 11.19 18.40 9.36
CA LEU A 236 11.13 18.20 10.81
C LEU A 236 10.08 19.09 11.48
N GLN A 237 9.99 20.37 11.07
CA GLN A 237 8.96 21.28 11.59
C GLN A 237 7.53 20.84 11.28
N LEU A 238 7.34 20.21 10.11
CA LEU A 238 6.03 19.70 9.66
C LEU A 238 5.72 18.30 10.22
N GLY A 239 6.63 17.69 10.98
CA GLY A 239 6.45 16.37 11.55
C GLY A 239 6.51 15.23 10.54
N PHE A 240 7.28 15.38 9.46
CA PHE A 240 7.48 14.31 8.50
C PHE A 240 8.14 13.10 9.14
N THR A 241 7.76 11.91 8.71
CA THR A 241 8.32 10.64 9.16
C THR A 241 8.54 9.70 7.97
N GLY A 242 9.21 8.57 8.22
CA GLY A 242 9.38 7.52 7.23
C GLY A 242 10.09 7.94 5.95
N PRO A 243 9.65 7.43 4.79
CA PRO A 243 10.27 7.72 3.48
C PRO A 243 10.28 9.20 3.11
N MET A 244 9.23 9.96 3.49
CA MET A 244 9.16 11.39 3.21
C MET A 244 10.25 12.18 3.94
N LEU A 245 10.52 11.83 5.21
CA LEU A 245 11.58 12.47 5.99
C LEU A 245 12.97 12.09 5.44
N ARG A 246 13.19 10.83 5.10
CA ARG A 246 14.44 10.37 4.48
C ARG A 246 14.66 10.99 3.09
N GLY A 247 13.60 11.09 2.30
CA GLY A 247 13.63 11.76 1.00
C GLY A 247 13.99 13.25 1.09
N SER A 248 13.70 13.90 2.23
CA SER A 248 14.10 15.27 2.54
C SER A 248 15.54 15.40 3.06
N GLY A 249 16.31 14.29 3.13
CA GLY A 249 17.73 14.29 3.51
C GLY A 249 18.00 14.02 5.00
N VAL A 250 17.00 13.66 5.79
CA VAL A 250 17.18 13.30 7.21
C VAL A 250 17.33 11.78 7.37
N GLU A 251 18.50 11.33 7.81
CA GLU A 251 18.79 9.91 8.05
C GLU A 251 18.07 9.38 9.32
N TRP A 252 16.76 9.30 9.27
CA TRP A 252 15.95 8.75 10.35
C TRP A 252 15.23 7.50 9.91
N ASP A 253 15.70 6.34 10.40
CA ASP A 253 15.05 5.05 10.17
C ASP A 253 14.91 4.28 11.49
N LEU A 254 13.67 4.11 11.95
CA LEU A 254 13.37 3.39 13.19
C LEU A 254 13.80 1.93 13.12
N ARG A 255 13.81 1.30 11.94
CA ARG A 255 14.26 -0.09 11.76
C ARG A 255 15.75 -0.30 12.10
N ARG A 256 16.56 0.77 12.04
CA ARG A 256 17.97 0.76 12.44
C ARG A 256 18.18 0.94 13.95
N LYS A 257 17.21 1.59 14.61
CA LYS A 257 17.34 1.97 16.03
C LYS A 257 16.49 1.11 16.97
N GLN A 258 15.38 0.60 16.46
CA GLN A 258 14.45 -0.23 17.21
C GLN A 258 14.10 -1.46 16.40
N GLN A 259 14.00 -2.59 17.07
CA GLN A 259 13.54 -3.82 16.45
C GLN A 259 12.03 -3.78 16.33
N ILE A 260 11.54 -3.32 15.16
CA ILE A 260 10.11 -3.18 14.88
C ILE A 260 9.72 -4.26 13.87
N GLY A 261 8.82 -5.16 14.28
CA GLY A 261 8.11 -6.08 13.36
C GLY A 261 8.99 -7.15 12.69
N ARG A 262 10.26 -7.32 13.08
CA ARG A 262 11.09 -8.40 12.58
C ARG A 262 11.11 -9.56 13.57
N ALA A 263 10.96 -10.79 13.08
CA ALA A 263 11.33 -11.95 13.84
C ALA A 263 12.84 -11.86 14.19
N HIS A 264 13.20 -12.27 15.39
CA HIS A 264 14.61 -12.40 15.74
C HIS A 264 15.20 -13.54 14.92
N VAL A 265 16.10 -13.22 14.01
CA VAL A 265 16.92 -14.20 13.28
C VAL A 265 18.28 -14.19 13.96
#